data_5f39c0ad8eafa60c092c22eb95622940
#
_entry.id   5f39c0ad8eafa60c092c22eb95622940
#
_cell.length_a   1.000
_cell.length_b   1.000
_cell.length_c   1.000
_cell.angle_alpha   90.00
_cell.angle_beta   90.00
_cell.angle_gamma   90.00
#
_symmetry.space_group_name_H-M   'P 1'
#
loop_
_entity.id
_entity.type
_entity.pdbx_description
1 polymer ?
#
loop_
_entity_poly.entity_id
_entity_poly.type
_entity_poly.pdbx_seq_one_letter_code
_entity_poly.pdbx_strand_id
1 'polypeptide(L)'
;MRRNPRLGMIGFGAMGREVLTGLEKLGETDTLQAVLVRPGREAPNAVHDVNALIAARPQVVMECAGHSAVKEFVAPLLRAGIDVIISSVGALADDAVRNELLTAEQGGGRALLPAGAIAGLDGLLAARLAGLDEVTYTSFKPPHAWRGTAAEQVLDLNHSEAEREFFAGSAREAALAYPKNVNVGVAIALVGLGMDATRVKLVSSRNVTDPLGRIEARGAFGHFRFDIFARAAVDNPKTSALTAYSIVQCARLGGALPIAGLCSPLTPASL
;
A
#
# COMPACT_ATOMS: atom_id res chain seq x y z
N MET A 1 30.39 1.98 -4.96
CA MET A 1 29.23 1.62 -4.13
C MET A 1 28.20 2.75 -4.21
N ARG A 2 26.95 2.50 -4.59
CA ARG A 2 25.89 3.52 -4.46
C ARG A 2 25.71 3.79 -2.97
N ARG A 3 25.77 5.06 -2.57
CA ARG A 3 25.48 5.48 -1.20
C ARG A 3 24.00 5.20 -0.93
N ASN A 4 23.67 4.54 0.17
CA ASN A 4 22.27 4.34 0.56
C ASN A 4 21.57 5.71 0.69
N PRO A 5 20.29 5.82 0.27
CA PRO A 5 19.58 7.09 0.34
C PRO A 5 19.37 7.52 1.79
N ARG A 6 19.34 8.83 2.04
CA ARG A 6 18.88 9.38 3.33
C ARG A 6 17.37 9.18 3.41
N LEU A 7 16.92 8.54 4.48
CA LEU A 7 15.53 8.17 4.69
C LEU A 7 14.86 9.08 5.72
N GLY A 8 13.58 9.34 5.51
CA GLY A 8 12.66 9.85 6.52
C GLY A 8 11.52 8.87 6.72
N MET A 9 10.76 9.05 7.78
CA MET A 9 9.59 8.23 8.05
C MET A 9 8.44 9.09 8.59
N ILE A 10 7.20 8.74 8.26
CA ILE A 10 5.98 9.27 8.88
C ILE A 10 5.32 8.17 9.67
N GLY A 11 5.21 8.35 10.98
CA GLY A 11 4.60 7.40 11.90
C GLY A 11 5.55 6.33 12.42
N PHE A 12 5.46 6.08 13.73
CA PHE A 12 6.27 5.07 14.43
C PHE A 12 5.38 4.12 15.24
N GLY A 13 4.30 3.64 14.59
CA GLY A 13 3.45 2.56 15.07
C GLY A 13 4.05 1.18 14.77
N ALA A 14 3.22 0.13 14.76
CA ALA A 14 3.69 -1.23 14.46
C ALA A 14 4.43 -1.31 13.11
N MET A 15 3.90 -0.67 12.05
CA MET A 15 4.54 -0.65 10.73
C MET A 15 5.89 0.07 10.76
N GLY A 16 5.98 1.24 11.38
CA GLY A 16 7.24 2.00 11.46
C GLY A 16 8.32 1.27 12.26
N ARG A 17 7.95 0.58 13.34
CA ARG A 17 8.89 -0.28 14.10
C ARG A 17 9.38 -1.46 13.28
N GLU A 18 8.49 -2.11 12.52
CA GLU A 18 8.89 -3.23 11.66
C GLU A 18 9.80 -2.77 10.50
N VAL A 19 9.56 -1.57 9.95
CA VAL A 19 10.48 -0.93 8.98
C VAL A 19 11.84 -0.68 9.61
N LEU A 20 11.89 -0.13 10.84
CA LEU A 20 13.15 0.06 11.56
C LEU A 20 13.87 -1.27 11.78
N THR A 21 13.17 -2.33 12.22
CA THR A 21 13.74 -3.67 12.34
C THR A 21 14.31 -4.18 11.01
N GLY A 22 13.67 -3.85 9.88
CA GLY A 22 14.21 -4.14 8.56
C GLY A 22 15.53 -3.42 8.26
N LEU A 23 15.65 -2.15 8.65
CA LEU A 23 16.89 -1.37 8.52
C LEU A 23 17.99 -1.89 9.47
N GLU A 24 17.63 -2.27 10.71
CA GLU A 24 18.56 -2.89 11.69
C GLU A 24 19.19 -4.17 11.15
N LYS A 25 18.39 -5.08 10.57
CA LYS A 25 18.88 -6.31 9.93
C LYS A 25 19.89 -6.08 8.82
N LEU A 26 19.84 -4.89 8.21
CA LEU A 26 20.74 -4.50 7.13
C LEU A 26 21.94 -3.67 7.62
N GLY A 27 21.94 -3.27 8.90
CA GLY A 27 22.94 -2.34 9.44
C GLY A 27 22.83 -0.93 8.83
N GLU A 28 21.63 -0.49 8.46
CA GLU A 28 21.38 0.75 7.73
C GLU A 28 20.55 1.77 8.53
N THR A 29 20.48 1.65 9.84
CA THR A 29 19.72 2.56 10.72
C THR A 29 20.22 4.00 10.70
N ASP A 30 21.51 4.20 10.41
CA ASP A 30 22.15 5.52 10.25
C ASP A 30 21.61 6.30 9.04
N THR A 31 20.95 5.62 8.10
CA THR A 31 20.28 6.27 6.97
C THR A 31 19.00 7.01 7.36
N LEU A 32 18.36 6.64 8.49
CA LEU A 32 17.11 7.24 8.97
C LEU A 32 17.37 8.59 9.66
N GLN A 33 17.11 9.68 8.95
CA GLN A 33 17.44 11.04 9.37
C GLN A 33 16.41 11.63 10.32
N ALA A 34 15.11 11.36 10.10
CA ALA A 34 14.02 11.88 10.93
C ALA A 34 12.77 11.01 10.85
N VAL A 35 12.01 10.97 11.94
CA VAL A 35 10.72 10.29 12.04
C VAL A 35 9.66 11.28 12.50
N LEU A 36 8.70 11.59 11.63
CA LEU A 36 7.56 12.45 11.95
C LEU A 36 6.56 11.70 12.82
N VAL A 37 6.39 12.13 14.04
CA VAL A 37 5.42 11.59 15.00
C VAL A 37 4.63 12.71 15.65
N ARG A 38 3.46 12.40 16.16
CA ARG A 38 2.65 13.35 16.93
C ARG A 38 3.40 13.77 18.19
N PRO A 39 3.23 15.03 18.68
CA PRO A 39 3.80 15.46 19.95
C PRO A 39 3.51 14.46 21.08
N GLY A 40 4.50 14.20 21.93
CA GLY A 40 4.41 13.22 23.01
C GLY A 40 4.58 11.75 22.61
N ARG A 41 4.90 11.47 21.35
CA ARG A 41 5.29 10.13 20.90
C ARG A 41 6.80 10.06 20.71
N GLU A 42 7.40 8.98 21.19
CA GLU A 42 8.83 8.69 21.04
C GLU A 42 9.10 7.95 19.71
N ALA A 43 10.20 8.33 19.07
CA ALA A 43 10.77 7.65 17.90
C ALA A 43 12.25 8.04 17.77
N PRO A 44 13.08 7.26 17.05
CA PRO A 44 14.43 7.67 16.70
C PRO A 44 14.38 8.96 15.87
N ASN A 45 15.22 9.94 16.22
CA ASN A 45 15.28 11.23 15.51
C ASN A 45 13.88 11.88 15.32
N ALA A 46 13.05 11.86 16.37
CA ALA A 46 11.67 12.33 16.33
C ALA A 46 11.58 13.80 15.93
N VAL A 47 10.68 14.11 15.01
CA VAL A 47 10.23 15.46 14.65
C VAL A 47 8.71 15.53 14.73
N HIS A 48 8.11 16.73 14.90
CA HIS A 48 6.70 16.87 15.21
C HIS A 48 5.91 17.67 14.18
N ASP A 49 6.57 18.14 13.12
CA ASP A 49 5.94 18.81 11.99
C ASP A 49 6.65 18.46 10.67
N VAL A 50 5.95 18.67 9.56
CA VAL A 50 6.45 18.30 8.24
C VAL A 50 7.64 19.16 7.79
N ASN A 51 7.73 20.42 8.24
CA ASN A 51 8.83 21.31 7.88
C ASN A 51 10.13 20.85 8.54
N ALA A 52 10.08 20.37 9.78
CA ALA A 52 11.22 19.75 10.46
C ALA A 52 11.67 18.45 9.75
N LEU A 53 10.72 17.64 9.25
CA LEU A 53 11.06 16.47 8.44
C LEU A 53 11.73 16.88 7.12
N ILE A 54 11.24 17.91 6.42
CA ILE A 54 11.84 18.45 5.19
C ILE A 54 13.24 19.01 5.49
N ALA A 55 13.42 19.74 6.61
CA ALA A 55 14.69 20.32 7.03
C ALA A 55 15.78 19.26 7.29
N ALA A 56 15.40 18.04 7.68
CA ALA A 56 16.31 16.89 7.79
C ALA A 56 16.82 16.36 6.44
N ARG A 57 16.30 16.86 5.32
CA ARG A 57 16.71 16.57 3.93
C ARG A 57 16.75 15.09 3.59
N PRO A 58 15.71 14.29 3.89
CA PRO A 58 15.63 12.93 3.39
C PRO A 58 15.51 12.97 1.86
N GLN A 59 15.97 11.92 1.20
CA GLN A 59 15.77 11.73 -0.24
C GLN A 59 14.47 10.95 -0.50
N VAL A 60 14.13 10.05 0.44
CA VAL A 60 12.93 9.22 0.38
C VAL A 60 12.28 9.22 1.77
N VAL A 61 10.97 9.42 1.81
CA VAL A 61 10.16 9.29 3.05
C VAL A 61 9.27 8.06 2.94
N MET A 62 9.25 7.24 3.98
CA MET A 62 8.40 6.05 4.10
C MET A 62 7.16 6.41 4.92
N GLU A 63 5.97 6.40 4.33
CA GLU A 63 4.73 6.64 5.05
C GLU A 63 4.26 5.34 5.71
N CYS A 64 4.15 5.35 7.06
CA CYS A 64 3.81 4.21 7.92
C CYS A 64 2.72 4.57 8.96
N ALA A 65 1.93 5.63 8.72
CA ALA A 65 1.02 6.20 9.73
C ALA A 65 -0.47 5.98 9.44
N GLY A 66 -0.88 5.95 8.17
CA GLY A 66 -2.28 5.76 7.79
C GLY A 66 -2.80 6.80 6.80
N HIS A 67 -4.05 6.61 6.36
CA HIS A 67 -4.68 7.42 5.30
C HIS A 67 -4.70 8.92 5.60
N SER A 68 -4.92 9.32 6.86
CA SER A 68 -4.90 10.73 7.26
C SER A 68 -3.52 11.37 7.06
N ALA A 69 -2.45 10.63 7.35
CA ALA A 69 -1.09 11.11 7.17
C ALA A 69 -0.73 11.27 5.68
N VAL A 70 -1.26 10.41 4.81
CA VAL A 70 -1.12 10.59 3.36
C VAL A 70 -1.72 11.91 2.91
N LYS A 71 -2.96 12.19 3.35
CA LYS A 71 -3.69 13.43 3.00
C LYS A 71 -2.99 14.70 3.53
N GLU A 72 -2.38 14.61 4.70
CA GLU A 72 -1.81 15.78 5.40
C GLU A 72 -0.36 16.06 4.99
N PHE A 73 0.48 15.03 4.87
CA PHE A 73 1.93 15.23 4.82
C PHE A 73 2.57 14.90 3.47
N VAL A 74 1.94 14.09 2.61
CA VAL A 74 2.63 13.64 1.39
C VAL A 74 2.79 14.77 0.38
N ALA A 75 1.74 15.55 0.10
CA ALA A 75 1.83 16.63 -0.88
C ALA A 75 2.91 17.69 -0.54
N PRO A 76 3.06 18.17 0.70
CA PRO A 76 4.17 19.05 1.09
C PRO A 76 5.56 18.47 0.80
N LEU A 77 5.78 17.18 1.05
CA LEU A 77 7.05 16.49 0.79
C LEU A 77 7.35 16.41 -0.72
N LEU A 78 6.36 16.05 -1.53
CA LEU A 78 6.50 16.00 -2.99
C LEU A 78 6.85 17.38 -3.56
N ARG A 79 6.18 18.45 -3.09
CA ARG A 79 6.50 19.83 -3.48
C ARG A 79 7.92 20.25 -3.09
N ALA A 80 8.48 19.65 -2.03
CA ALA A 80 9.87 19.86 -1.61
C ALA A 80 10.89 19.00 -2.37
N GLY A 81 10.47 18.26 -3.39
CA GLY A 81 11.34 17.40 -4.21
C GLY A 81 11.74 16.08 -3.51
N ILE A 82 10.97 15.63 -2.52
CA ILE A 82 11.23 14.42 -1.75
C ILE A 82 10.33 13.30 -2.23
N ASP A 83 10.89 12.16 -2.57
CA ASP A 83 10.12 10.96 -2.93
C ASP A 83 9.40 10.40 -1.69
N VAL A 84 8.16 9.93 -1.86
CA VAL A 84 7.39 9.34 -0.77
C VAL A 84 6.87 7.96 -1.15
N ILE A 85 7.24 6.94 -0.38
CA ILE A 85 6.69 5.59 -0.48
C ILE A 85 5.44 5.53 0.38
N ILE A 86 4.28 5.29 -0.24
CA ILE A 86 2.96 5.29 0.41
C ILE A 86 2.54 3.86 0.72
N SER A 87 2.56 3.47 2.00
CA SER A 87 2.05 2.16 2.41
C SER A 87 0.53 2.16 2.63
N SER A 88 -0.03 3.31 2.97
CA SER A 88 -1.46 3.48 3.21
C SER A 88 -2.21 3.76 1.91
N VAL A 89 -2.04 2.85 0.95
CA VAL A 89 -2.49 2.96 -0.45
C VAL A 89 -3.99 3.19 -0.56
N GLY A 90 -4.78 2.72 0.41
CA GLY A 90 -6.22 2.97 0.47
C GLY A 90 -6.63 4.45 0.44
N ALA A 91 -5.75 5.36 0.86
CA ALA A 91 -5.98 6.81 0.73
C ALA A 91 -6.12 7.24 -0.73
N LEU A 92 -5.49 6.51 -1.65
CA LEU A 92 -5.52 6.79 -3.09
C LEU A 92 -6.82 6.33 -3.78
N ALA A 93 -7.75 5.72 -3.05
CA ALA A 93 -9.10 5.48 -3.55
C ALA A 93 -9.89 6.79 -3.75
N ASP A 94 -9.51 7.84 -3.01
CA ASP A 94 -10.05 9.19 -3.14
C ASP A 94 -9.39 9.91 -4.32
N ASP A 95 -10.18 10.26 -5.34
CA ASP A 95 -9.71 10.91 -6.56
C ASP A 95 -9.11 12.29 -6.27
N ALA A 96 -9.65 13.02 -5.29
CA ALA A 96 -9.13 14.33 -4.90
C ALA A 96 -7.71 14.20 -4.31
N VAL A 97 -7.47 13.20 -3.48
CA VAL A 97 -6.14 12.89 -2.93
C VAL A 97 -5.17 12.56 -4.07
N ARG A 98 -5.54 11.67 -4.99
CA ARG A 98 -4.66 11.34 -6.13
C ARG A 98 -4.30 12.56 -6.97
N ASN A 99 -5.29 13.38 -7.31
CA ASN A 99 -5.08 14.57 -8.12
C ASN A 99 -4.18 15.59 -7.41
N GLU A 100 -4.34 15.76 -6.09
CA GLU A 100 -3.45 16.62 -5.30
C GLU A 100 -2.00 16.11 -5.33
N LEU A 101 -1.77 14.79 -5.14
CA LEU A 101 -0.43 14.22 -5.18
C LEU A 101 0.21 14.36 -6.56
N LEU A 102 -0.53 14.08 -7.65
CA LEU A 102 -0.04 14.27 -9.02
C LEU A 102 0.34 15.73 -9.30
N THR A 103 -0.43 16.67 -8.78
CA THR A 103 -0.08 18.10 -8.86
C THR A 103 1.16 18.43 -8.05
N ALA A 104 1.29 17.85 -6.85
CA ALA A 104 2.42 18.08 -5.97
C ALA A 104 3.75 17.52 -6.53
N GLU A 105 3.70 16.46 -7.35
CA GLU A 105 4.88 15.89 -8.04
C GLU A 105 5.56 16.88 -9.00
N GLN A 106 4.89 17.96 -9.42
CA GLN A 106 5.52 19.05 -10.18
C GLN A 106 6.64 19.73 -9.40
N GLY A 107 6.68 19.60 -8.07
CA GLY A 107 7.78 20.03 -7.21
C GLY A 107 9.04 19.16 -7.28
N GLY A 108 9.00 18.06 -8.04
CA GLY A 108 10.14 17.16 -8.31
C GLY A 108 10.18 15.89 -7.47
N GLY A 109 9.39 15.77 -6.41
CA GLY A 109 9.24 14.51 -5.65
C GLY A 109 8.27 13.57 -6.34
N ARG A 110 8.38 12.26 -6.10
CA ARG A 110 7.53 11.21 -6.68
C ARG A 110 6.75 10.48 -5.58
N ALA A 111 5.47 10.27 -5.81
CA ALA A 111 4.66 9.36 -5.01
C ALA A 111 4.85 7.92 -5.52
N LEU A 112 5.26 7.02 -4.65
CA LEU A 112 5.73 5.68 -4.99
C LEU A 112 4.87 4.61 -4.30
N LEU A 113 4.49 3.58 -5.05
CA LEU A 113 3.72 2.45 -4.57
C LEU A 113 4.65 1.26 -4.29
N PRO A 114 4.78 0.79 -3.04
CA PRO A 114 5.51 -0.43 -2.74
C PRO A 114 4.66 -1.66 -3.11
N ALA A 115 5.31 -2.81 -3.31
CA ALA A 115 4.58 -4.07 -3.52
C ALA A 115 3.68 -4.43 -2.32
N GLY A 116 4.05 -3.98 -1.12
CA GLY A 116 3.24 -4.20 0.08
C GLY A 116 3.19 -5.67 0.48
N ALA A 117 1.97 -6.15 0.72
CA ALA A 117 1.71 -7.54 1.12
C ALA A 117 1.49 -8.50 -0.06
N ILE A 118 1.79 -8.07 -1.28
CA ILE A 118 1.49 -8.84 -2.51
C ILE A 118 2.72 -8.97 -3.40
N ALA A 119 2.59 -9.79 -4.43
CA ALA A 119 3.56 -9.97 -5.51
C ALA A 119 2.83 -9.86 -6.86
N GLY A 120 3.57 -9.75 -7.96
CA GLY A 120 3.00 -9.78 -9.31
C GLY A 120 2.43 -8.45 -9.82
N LEU A 121 2.70 -7.32 -9.15
CA LEU A 121 2.29 -6.00 -9.65
C LEU A 121 2.99 -5.65 -10.98
N ASP A 122 4.23 -6.05 -11.14
CA ASP A 122 4.99 -5.94 -12.38
C ASP A 122 4.36 -6.77 -13.52
N GLY A 123 3.97 -8.01 -13.23
CA GLY A 123 3.23 -8.85 -14.17
C GLY A 123 1.89 -8.25 -14.58
N LEU A 124 1.17 -7.63 -13.62
CA LEU A 124 -0.10 -6.97 -13.89
C LEU A 124 0.08 -5.70 -14.76
N LEU A 125 1.16 -4.93 -14.55
CA LEU A 125 1.53 -3.81 -15.42
C LEU A 125 1.84 -4.26 -16.84
N ALA A 126 2.60 -5.34 -17.00
CA ALA A 126 2.89 -5.91 -18.32
C ALA A 126 1.61 -6.39 -19.00
N ALA A 127 0.72 -7.06 -18.26
CA ALA A 127 -0.59 -7.49 -18.76
C ALA A 127 -1.47 -6.33 -19.22
N ARG A 128 -1.42 -5.19 -18.51
CA ARG A 128 -2.14 -3.96 -18.90
C ARG A 128 -1.70 -3.44 -20.26
N LEU A 129 -0.40 -3.49 -20.58
CA LEU A 129 0.13 -3.12 -21.90
C LEU A 129 -0.29 -4.12 -23.00
N ALA A 130 -0.36 -5.41 -22.65
CA ALA A 130 -0.71 -6.46 -23.60
C ALA A 130 -2.22 -6.60 -23.87
N GLY A 131 -3.05 -5.87 -23.16
CA GLY A 131 -4.52 -5.94 -23.22
C GLY A 131 -5.08 -6.77 -22.08
N LEU A 132 -5.52 -6.07 -21.03
CA LEU A 132 -6.07 -6.60 -19.80
C LEU A 132 -7.60 -6.39 -19.81
N ASP A 133 -8.37 -7.47 -19.73
CA ASP A 133 -9.83 -7.43 -19.79
C ASP A 133 -10.48 -7.57 -18.42
N GLU A 134 -9.92 -8.41 -17.56
CA GLU A 134 -10.47 -8.70 -16.22
C GLU A 134 -9.36 -8.73 -15.16
N VAL A 135 -9.63 -8.11 -14.02
CA VAL A 135 -8.82 -8.23 -12.80
C VAL A 135 -9.74 -8.44 -11.62
N THR A 136 -9.49 -9.49 -10.86
CA THR A 136 -10.17 -9.76 -9.59
C THR A 136 -9.14 -9.94 -8.49
N TYR A 137 -9.34 -9.23 -7.39
CA TYR A 137 -8.65 -9.46 -6.14
C TYR A 137 -9.60 -10.08 -5.12
N THR A 138 -9.24 -11.24 -4.57
CA THR A 138 -9.98 -11.87 -3.47
C THR A 138 -9.13 -11.87 -2.21
N SER A 139 -9.67 -11.29 -1.13
CA SER A 139 -9.05 -11.29 0.19
C SER A 139 -9.73 -12.32 1.07
N PHE A 140 -9.02 -13.38 1.43
CA PHE A 140 -9.46 -14.37 2.41
C PHE A 140 -8.82 -14.06 3.75
N LYS A 141 -9.64 -14.00 4.81
CA LYS A 141 -9.15 -13.81 6.18
C LYS A 141 -9.96 -14.68 7.14
N PRO A 142 -9.33 -15.11 8.25
CA PRO A 142 -10.07 -15.81 9.29
C PRO A 142 -11.14 -14.89 9.90
N PRO A 143 -12.26 -15.46 10.43
CA PRO A 143 -13.39 -14.66 10.94
C PRO A 143 -12.99 -13.57 11.92
N HIS A 144 -12.06 -13.85 12.84
CA HIS A 144 -11.63 -12.89 13.86
C HIS A 144 -10.96 -11.63 13.26
N ALA A 145 -10.35 -11.71 12.08
CA ALA A 145 -9.71 -10.57 11.41
C ALA A 145 -10.71 -9.56 10.84
N TRP A 146 -12.00 -9.92 10.76
CA TRP A 146 -13.09 -9.04 10.33
C TRP A 146 -13.77 -8.31 11.49
N ARG A 147 -13.40 -8.59 12.74
CA ARG A 147 -13.93 -7.89 13.91
C ARG A 147 -13.64 -6.40 13.87
N GLY A 148 -14.62 -5.60 14.30
CA GLY A 148 -14.55 -4.14 14.25
C GLY A 148 -14.64 -3.55 12.84
N THR A 149 -15.23 -4.28 11.89
CA THR A 149 -15.50 -3.82 10.52
C THR A 149 -16.99 -3.95 10.20
N ALA A 150 -17.43 -3.36 9.08
CA ALA A 150 -18.81 -3.51 8.59
C ALA A 150 -19.19 -4.98 8.29
N ALA A 151 -18.23 -5.90 8.21
CA ALA A 151 -18.49 -7.32 8.03
C ALA A 151 -19.35 -7.92 9.17
N GLU A 152 -19.26 -7.38 10.39
CA GLU A 152 -20.07 -7.83 11.53
C GLU A 152 -21.58 -7.62 11.34
N GLN A 153 -21.98 -6.73 10.44
CA GLN A 153 -23.39 -6.49 10.12
C GLN A 153 -23.99 -7.56 9.20
N VAL A 154 -23.14 -8.32 8.50
CA VAL A 154 -23.55 -9.31 7.48
C VAL A 154 -23.05 -10.72 7.76
N LEU A 155 -22.16 -10.88 8.75
CA LEU A 155 -21.54 -12.15 9.16
C LEU A 155 -21.76 -12.40 10.65
N ASP A 156 -22.17 -13.61 11.00
CA ASP A 156 -21.94 -14.14 12.35
C ASP A 156 -20.52 -14.71 12.43
N LEU A 157 -19.61 -13.92 12.98
CA LEU A 157 -18.19 -14.29 13.05
C LEU A 157 -17.89 -15.46 14.02
N ASN A 158 -18.85 -15.82 14.89
CA ASN A 158 -18.72 -16.92 15.84
C ASN A 158 -19.20 -18.25 15.25
N HIS A 159 -20.23 -18.20 14.40
CA HIS A 159 -20.89 -19.37 13.80
C HIS A 159 -20.79 -19.37 12.27
N SER A 160 -19.79 -18.67 11.70
CA SER A 160 -19.63 -18.55 10.26
C SER A 160 -19.39 -19.92 9.60
N GLU A 161 -19.91 -20.08 8.38
CA GLU A 161 -19.63 -21.19 7.48
C GLU A 161 -18.11 -21.37 7.30
N ALA A 162 -17.67 -22.52 6.78
CA ALA A 162 -16.27 -22.80 6.54
C ALA A 162 -15.61 -21.70 5.66
N GLU A 163 -16.37 -21.22 4.66
CA GLU A 163 -15.97 -20.11 3.81
C GLU A 163 -17.21 -19.33 3.34
N ARG A 164 -17.21 -18.00 3.47
CA ARG A 164 -18.30 -17.13 3.03
C ARG A 164 -17.78 -15.86 2.37
N GLU A 165 -18.11 -15.69 1.09
CA GLU A 165 -17.98 -14.40 0.41
C GLU A 165 -19.10 -13.49 0.93
N PHE A 166 -18.76 -12.33 1.49
CA PHE A 166 -19.72 -11.38 2.07
C PHE A 166 -19.69 -10.02 1.37
N PHE A 167 -18.73 -9.80 0.49
CA PHE A 167 -18.66 -8.62 -0.35
C PHE A 167 -18.08 -9.01 -1.73
N ALA A 168 -18.74 -8.50 -2.78
CA ALA A 168 -18.25 -8.48 -4.15
C ALA A 168 -18.66 -7.17 -4.80
N GLY A 169 -17.66 -6.42 -5.32
CA GLY A 169 -17.88 -5.12 -5.94
C GLY A 169 -16.63 -4.60 -6.63
N SER A 170 -16.65 -3.33 -7.02
CA SER A 170 -15.47 -2.64 -7.52
C SER A 170 -14.47 -2.34 -6.40
N ALA A 171 -13.21 -2.06 -6.75
CA ALA A 171 -12.21 -1.63 -5.79
C ALA A 171 -12.61 -0.32 -5.09
N ARG A 172 -13.33 0.58 -5.78
CA ARG A 172 -13.88 1.81 -5.21
C ARG A 172 -14.92 1.52 -4.13
N GLU A 173 -15.91 0.66 -4.43
CA GLU A 173 -16.93 0.27 -3.46
C GLU A 173 -16.31 -0.43 -2.23
N ALA A 174 -15.34 -1.32 -2.46
CA ALA A 174 -14.60 -1.97 -1.39
C ALA A 174 -13.85 -0.96 -0.50
N ALA A 175 -13.22 0.05 -1.10
CA ALA A 175 -12.49 1.09 -0.37
C ALA A 175 -13.41 1.97 0.49
N LEU A 176 -14.62 2.24 0.03
CA LEU A 176 -15.63 2.98 0.78
C LEU A 176 -16.19 2.16 1.94
N ALA A 177 -16.52 0.88 1.69
CA ALA A 177 -17.15 0.02 2.70
C ALA A 177 -16.16 -0.53 3.74
N TYR A 178 -14.90 -0.80 3.33
CA TYR A 178 -13.87 -1.47 4.15
C TYR A 178 -12.51 -0.76 4.10
N PRO A 179 -12.41 0.55 4.40
CA PRO A 179 -11.21 1.37 4.15
C PRO A 179 -9.94 0.84 4.82
N LYS A 180 -10.06 0.13 5.95
CA LYS A 180 -8.90 -0.43 6.67
C LYS A 180 -8.43 -1.80 6.14
N ASN A 181 -9.15 -2.38 5.17
CA ASN A 181 -8.91 -3.76 4.72
C ASN A 181 -8.55 -3.88 3.24
N VAL A 182 -8.51 -2.75 2.49
CA VAL A 182 -8.47 -2.77 1.02
C VAL A 182 -7.23 -2.11 0.40
N ASN A 183 -6.18 -1.80 1.18
CA ASN A 183 -4.94 -1.26 0.62
C ASN A 183 -4.45 -2.08 -0.58
N VAL A 184 -4.47 -3.40 -0.47
CA VAL A 184 -4.07 -4.31 -1.55
C VAL A 184 -5.00 -4.20 -2.76
N GLY A 185 -6.32 -4.18 -2.55
CA GLY A 185 -7.30 -4.03 -3.63
C GLY A 185 -7.13 -2.72 -4.39
N VAL A 186 -6.84 -1.62 -3.67
CA VAL A 186 -6.55 -0.31 -4.28
C VAL A 186 -5.23 -0.35 -5.06
N ALA A 187 -4.18 -0.97 -4.52
CA ALA A 187 -2.91 -1.13 -5.24
C ALA A 187 -3.09 -1.89 -6.56
N ILE A 188 -3.83 -3.02 -6.52
CA ILE A 188 -4.14 -3.82 -7.72
C ILE A 188 -4.97 -3.02 -8.72
N ALA A 189 -5.95 -2.23 -8.23
CA ALA A 189 -6.77 -1.40 -9.09
C ALA A 189 -5.95 -0.31 -9.82
N LEU A 190 -5.05 0.37 -9.10
CA LEU A 190 -4.18 1.40 -9.69
C LEU A 190 -3.25 0.82 -10.77
N VAL A 191 -2.72 -0.38 -10.53
CA VAL A 191 -1.82 -1.07 -11.47
C VAL A 191 -2.58 -1.71 -12.63
N GLY A 192 -3.80 -2.20 -12.38
CA GLY A 192 -4.63 -2.94 -13.33
C GLY A 192 -5.61 -2.05 -14.13
N LEU A 193 -6.91 -2.29 -13.93
CA LEU A 193 -8.00 -1.69 -14.70
C LEU A 193 -8.60 -0.41 -14.09
N GLY A 194 -8.02 0.12 -13.01
CA GLY A 194 -8.55 1.26 -12.28
C GLY A 194 -9.59 0.86 -11.24
N MET A 195 -10.06 1.89 -10.49
CA MET A 195 -10.87 1.69 -9.29
C MET A 195 -12.26 1.12 -9.56
N ASP A 196 -12.83 1.39 -10.72
CA ASP A 196 -14.22 1.05 -11.04
C ASP A 196 -14.33 -0.28 -11.80
N ALA A 197 -13.31 -0.66 -12.59
CA ALA A 197 -13.30 -1.90 -13.38
C ALA A 197 -12.61 -3.08 -12.67
N THR A 198 -11.74 -2.84 -11.70
CA THR A 198 -11.14 -3.91 -10.90
C THR A 198 -12.14 -4.44 -9.87
N ARG A 199 -12.39 -5.75 -9.89
CA ARG A 199 -13.27 -6.42 -8.93
C ARG A 199 -12.53 -6.78 -7.64
N VAL A 200 -13.21 -6.61 -6.52
CA VAL A 200 -12.73 -7.01 -5.20
C VAL A 200 -13.75 -7.91 -4.53
N LYS A 201 -13.30 -9.02 -3.98
CA LYS A 201 -14.07 -9.96 -3.18
C LYS A 201 -13.48 -10.06 -1.79
N LEU A 202 -14.33 -10.03 -0.76
CA LEU A 202 -13.94 -10.22 0.63
C LEU A 202 -14.58 -11.49 1.16
N VAL A 203 -13.75 -12.37 1.70
CA VAL A 203 -14.14 -13.71 2.13
C VAL A 203 -13.72 -13.94 3.58
N SER A 204 -14.68 -14.32 4.41
CA SER A 204 -14.41 -14.89 5.73
C SER A 204 -14.21 -16.39 5.56
N SER A 205 -13.05 -16.93 5.96
CA SER A 205 -12.71 -18.32 5.76
C SER A 205 -12.05 -18.91 7.00
N ARG A 206 -12.58 -20.04 7.48
CA ARG A 206 -11.97 -20.86 8.54
C ARG A 206 -10.85 -21.76 8.00
N ASN A 207 -10.73 -21.85 6.67
CA ASN A 207 -9.70 -22.67 6.02
C ASN A 207 -8.34 -21.95 5.97
N VAL A 208 -8.31 -20.65 6.38
CA VAL A 208 -7.07 -19.88 6.49
C VAL A 208 -6.83 -19.47 7.94
N THR A 209 -5.60 -19.63 8.40
CA THR A 209 -5.14 -19.15 9.71
C THR A 209 -4.61 -17.71 9.62
N ASP A 210 -3.98 -17.41 8.49
CA ASP A 210 -3.41 -16.12 8.14
C ASP A 210 -4.06 -15.57 6.86
N PRO A 211 -3.93 -14.27 6.59
CA PRO A 211 -4.49 -13.68 5.38
C PRO A 211 -3.96 -14.31 4.09
N LEU A 212 -4.86 -14.65 3.18
CA LEU A 212 -4.55 -15.07 1.82
C LEU A 212 -5.09 -14.02 0.84
N GLY A 213 -4.22 -13.49 -0.01
CA GLY A 213 -4.58 -12.65 -1.14
C GLY A 213 -4.50 -13.42 -2.45
N ARG A 214 -5.56 -13.38 -3.26
CA ARG A 214 -5.56 -13.96 -4.60
C ARG A 214 -5.75 -12.87 -5.63
N ILE A 215 -4.88 -12.83 -6.63
CA ILE A 215 -4.99 -11.98 -7.81
C ILE A 215 -5.23 -12.87 -9.00
N GLU A 216 -6.30 -12.60 -9.74
CA GLU A 216 -6.62 -13.27 -11.00
C GLU A 216 -6.74 -12.19 -12.08
N ALA A 217 -6.06 -12.40 -13.20
CA ALA A 217 -6.08 -11.49 -14.33
C ALA A 217 -6.21 -12.26 -15.65
N ARG A 218 -6.98 -11.71 -16.59
CA ARG A 218 -7.23 -12.29 -17.90
C ARG A 218 -7.25 -11.19 -18.96
N GLY A 219 -6.81 -11.53 -20.16
CA GLY A 219 -6.82 -10.63 -21.31
C GLY A 219 -6.14 -11.23 -22.52
N ALA A 220 -5.78 -10.41 -23.49
CA ALA A 220 -5.13 -10.86 -24.72
C ALA A 220 -3.79 -11.59 -24.48
N PHE A 221 -3.11 -11.29 -23.35
CA PHE A 221 -1.88 -11.97 -22.93
C PHE A 221 -2.11 -13.42 -22.45
N GLY A 222 -3.36 -13.85 -22.24
CA GLY A 222 -3.73 -15.10 -21.58
C GLY A 222 -4.34 -14.88 -20.21
N HIS A 223 -3.95 -15.65 -19.20
CA HIS A 223 -4.38 -15.47 -17.83
C HIS A 223 -3.29 -15.87 -16.84
N PHE A 224 -3.31 -15.28 -15.66
CA PHE A 224 -2.52 -15.73 -14.52
C PHE A 224 -3.32 -15.65 -13.21
N ARG A 225 -2.85 -16.41 -12.23
CA ARG A 225 -3.31 -16.33 -10.83
C ARG A 225 -2.10 -16.33 -9.91
N PHE A 226 -2.11 -15.41 -8.95
CA PHE A 226 -1.16 -15.39 -7.84
C PHE A 226 -1.91 -15.60 -6.53
N ASP A 227 -1.53 -16.59 -5.76
CA ASP A 227 -1.99 -16.81 -4.39
C ASP A 227 -0.85 -16.44 -3.43
N ILE A 228 -1.09 -15.45 -2.56
CA ILE A 228 -0.11 -14.93 -1.62
C ILE A 228 -0.56 -15.30 -0.21
N PHE A 229 0.12 -16.28 0.37
CA PHE A 229 -0.08 -16.71 1.75
C PHE A 229 0.75 -15.83 2.66
N ALA A 230 0.15 -14.80 3.23
CA ALA A 230 0.85 -13.84 4.05
C ALA A 230 0.83 -14.28 5.52
N ARG A 231 1.93 -14.07 6.25
CA ARG A 231 1.91 -14.10 7.70
C ARG A 231 1.56 -12.72 8.24
N ALA A 232 0.68 -12.69 9.24
CA ALA A 232 0.41 -11.47 9.98
C ALA A 232 1.68 -10.97 10.68
N ALA A 233 1.86 -9.65 10.76
CA ALA A 233 2.92 -9.07 11.57
C ALA A 233 2.65 -9.34 13.06
N VAL A 234 3.70 -9.63 13.83
CA VAL A 234 3.61 -10.04 15.25
C VAL A 234 2.83 -9.02 16.07
N ASP A 235 3.12 -7.73 15.89
CA ASP A 235 2.51 -6.63 16.66
C ASP A 235 1.24 -6.07 16.02
N ASN A 236 0.86 -6.54 14.81
CA ASN A 236 -0.32 -6.08 14.10
C ASN A 236 -0.89 -7.17 13.19
N PRO A 237 -1.83 -7.99 13.68
CA PRO A 237 -2.40 -9.09 12.92
C PRO A 237 -3.24 -8.64 11.69
N LYS A 238 -3.50 -7.34 11.55
CA LYS A 238 -4.20 -6.77 10.38
C LYS A 238 -3.27 -6.46 9.21
N THR A 239 -1.94 -6.55 9.42
CA THR A 239 -0.91 -6.19 8.44
C THR A 239 0.02 -7.37 8.21
N SER A 240 0.42 -7.60 6.96
CA SER A 240 1.44 -8.60 6.63
C SER A 240 2.84 -8.07 6.99
N ALA A 241 3.68 -8.91 7.59
CA ALA A 241 5.09 -8.61 7.84
C ALA A 241 5.84 -8.24 6.54
N LEU A 242 5.47 -8.84 5.40
CA LEU A 242 6.08 -8.56 4.09
C LEU A 242 5.96 -7.08 3.70
N THR A 243 4.90 -6.38 4.15
CA THR A 243 4.68 -4.97 3.81
C THR A 243 5.83 -4.08 4.26
N ALA A 244 6.30 -4.21 5.50
CA ALA A 244 7.41 -3.41 6.02
C ALA A 244 8.70 -3.66 5.23
N TYR A 245 9.02 -4.91 4.95
CA TYR A 245 10.21 -5.26 4.18
C TYR A 245 10.13 -4.80 2.72
N SER A 246 8.94 -4.77 2.11
CA SER A 246 8.76 -4.21 0.78
C SER A 246 9.03 -2.70 0.75
N ILE A 247 8.62 -1.96 1.80
CA ILE A 247 8.91 -0.53 1.95
C ILE A 247 10.42 -0.28 2.03
N VAL A 248 11.12 -1.03 2.91
CA VAL A 248 12.58 -0.95 3.04
C VAL A 248 13.27 -1.25 1.72
N GLN A 249 12.84 -2.30 1.02
CA GLN A 249 13.42 -2.68 -0.26
C GLN A 249 13.20 -1.61 -1.33
N CYS A 250 12.01 -1.02 -1.40
CA CYS A 250 11.72 0.09 -2.31
C CYS A 250 12.58 1.33 -1.99
N ALA A 251 12.73 1.67 -0.72
CA ALA A 251 13.56 2.80 -0.30
C ALA A 251 15.03 2.64 -0.70
N ARG A 252 15.57 1.42 -0.58
CA ARG A 252 16.98 1.12 -0.91
C ARG A 252 17.25 1.05 -2.41
N LEU A 253 16.40 0.42 -3.18
CA LEU A 253 16.64 0.06 -4.58
C LEU A 253 15.84 0.88 -5.59
N GLY A 254 14.90 1.71 -5.14
CA GLY A 254 14.00 2.43 -6.03
C GLY A 254 13.05 1.53 -6.82
N GLY A 255 12.77 0.31 -6.31
CA GLY A 255 11.89 -0.67 -6.95
C GLY A 255 10.39 -0.43 -6.73
N ALA A 256 10.01 0.76 -6.30
CA ALA A 256 8.61 1.17 -6.17
C ALA A 256 8.04 1.67 -7.51
N LEU A 257 6.72 1.58 -7.66
CA LEU A 257 6.01 2.02 -8.85
C LEU A 257 5.58 3.49 -8.70
N PRO A 258 5.98 4.40 -9.63
CA PRO A 258 5.51 5.78 -9.62
C PRO A 258 4.00 5.86 -9.88
N ILE A 259 3.25 6.50 -8.98
CA ILE A 259 1.78 6.61 -9.07
C ILE A 259 1.37 7.39 -10.32
N ALA A 260 2.11 8.40 -10.73
CA ALA A 260 1.85 9.17 -11.94
C ALA A 260 1.75 8.27 -13.18
N GLY A 261 2.66 7.30 -13.32
CA GLY A 261 2.61 6.33 -14.41
C GLY A 261 1.42 5.37 -14.36
N LEU A 262 0.86 5.13 -13.16
CA LEU A 262 -0.30 4.25 -12.98
C LEU A 262 -1.62 4.97 -13.29
N CYS A 263 -1.70 6.27 -13.01
CA CYS A 263 -2.90 7.09 -13.19
C CYS A 263 -3.06 7.63 -14.62
N SER A 264 -2.00 7.63 -15.42
CA SER A 264 -2.07 8.06 -16.81
C SER A 264 -2.86 7.05 -17.63
N PRO A 265 -3.85 7.50 -18.46
CA PRO A 265 -4.48 6.61 -19.43
C PRO A 265 -3.39 6.06 -20.36
N LEU A 266 -3.43 4.76 -20.65
CA LEU A 266 -2.68 4.21 -21.77
C LEU A 266 -3.32 4.79 -23.04
N THR A 267 -2.86 5.96 -23.49
CA THR A 267 -3.19 6.40 -24.83
C THR A 267 -2.57 5.38 -25.78
N PRO A 268 -3.31 4.86 -26.75
CA PRO A 268 -2.74 4.16 -27.87
C PRO A 268 -1.98 5.22 -28.71
N ALA A 269 -0.80 5.60 -28.21
CA ALA A 269 0.12 6.40 -28.96
C ALA A 269 0.95 5.44 -29.78
N SER A 270 0.62 5.36 -31.05
CA SER A 270 1.52 4.94 -32.13
C SER A 270 2.36 3.70 -31.85
N LEU A 271 1.75 2.53 -31.98
CA LEU A 271 2.46 1.37 -32.49
C LEU A 271 2.81 1.58 -33.96
#